data_a0e87d4a46fe31d1142c1b27a06839a9
#
_entry.id   a0e87d4a46fe31d1142c1b27a06839a9
#
_cell.length_a   1.000
_cell.length_b   1.000
_cell.length_c   1.000
_cell.angle_alpha   90.00
_cell.angle_beta   90.00
_cell.angle_gamma   90.00
#
_symmetry.space_group_name_H-M   'P 1'
#
loop_
_entity.id
_entity.type
_entity.pdbx_description
1 polymer ?
#
loop_
_entity_poly.entity_id
_entity_poly.type
_entity_poly.pdbx_seq_one_letter_code
_entity_poly.pdbx_strand_id
1 'polypeptide(L)'
;MSLRLSGGRKLQSPPGSTARPTPARVRQAVMNMLSADLPGCSWLDLCCGSGVMACEAIQRGARRVVAVDQDRRMAATARGNLALVAGAQTPPANVTVVQQDILRWLRQGVSACGLEAALEEGASLAGFDLIYADPPYASGLYPQICEAITGGGWLNAGGLLLLECASAQKPALPPGWSVVKERRYGTSTVLMLKPTEDPTT
;
A
#
# COMPACT_ATOMS: atom_id res chain seq x y z
N MET A 1 8.31 -17.38 -13.65
CA MET A 1 8.38 -17.84 -12.24
C MET A 1 7.00 -17.71 -11.61
N SER A 2 6.59 -18.63 -10.73
CA SER A 2 5.29 -18.58 -10.06
C SER A 2 5.34 -17.58 -8.91
N LEU A 3 4.43 -16.60 -8.86
CA LEU A 3 4.29 -15.65 -7.76
C LEU A 3 3.84 -16.39 -6.49
N ARG A 4 4.57 -16.23 -5.37
CA ARG A 4 4.24 -16.85 -4.09
C ARG A 4 4.39 -15.85 -2.95
N LEU A 5 3.55 -16.00 -1.94
CA LEU A 5 3.69 -15.30 -0.66
C LEU A 5 4.81 -15.90 0.19
N SER A 6 5.25 -15.18 1.20
CA SER A 6 6.27 -15.63 2.16
C SER A 6 5.90 -16.94 2.86
N GLY A 7 4.61 -17.21 3.06
CA GLY A 7 4.07 -18.47 3.58
C GLY A 7 3.92 -19.60 2.53
N GLY A 8 4.47 -19.43 1.33
CA GLY A 8 4.45 -20.45 0.27
C GLY A 8 3.19 -20.49 -0.59
N ARG A 9 2.11 -19.80 -0.21
CA ARG A 9 0.84 -19.77 -0.97
C ARG A 9 1.08 -19.22 -2.38
N LYS A 10 0.62 -19.94 -3.39
CA LYS A 10 0.71 -19.52 -4.79
C LYS A 10 -0.35 -18.47 -5.10
N LEU A 11 0.06 -17.42 -5.79
CA LEU A 11 -0.80 -16.36 -6.31
C LEU A 11 -0.84 -16.40 -7.84
N GLN A 12 -1.87 -15.77 -8.40
CA GLN A 12 -1.93 -15.53 -9.84
C GLN A 12 -0.88 -14.49 -10.23
N SER A 13 -0.15 -14.77 -11.30
CA SER A 13 0.73 -13.78 -11.93
C SER A 13 -0.06 -13.04 -13.01
N PRO A 14 0.13 -11.72 -13.16
CA PRO A 14 -0.51 -10.99 -14.25
C PRO A 14 -0.03 -11.53 -15.60
N PRO A 15 -0.90 -11.55 -16.61
CA PRO A 15 -0.51 -11.94 -17.96
C PRO A 15 0.45 -10.91 -18.57
N GLY A 16 1.57 -11.39 -19.13
CA GLY A 16 2.60 -10.55 -19.74
C GLY A 16 3.76 -10.24 -18.77
N SER A 17 4.90 -9.79 -19.32
CA SER A 17 6.13 -9.57 -18.55
C SER A 17 6.36 -8.11 -18.14
N THR A 18 5.35 -7.27 -18.19
CA THR A 18 5.48 -5.81 -18.12
C THR A 18 5.69 -5.23 -16.73
N ALA A 19 5.39 -5.97 -15.66
CA ALA A 19 5.65 -5.50 -14.31
C ALA A 19 6.61 -6.46 -13.60
N ARG A 20 7.72 -5.93 -13.11
CA ARG A 20 8.63 -6.68 -12.23
C ARG A 20 8.01 -6.71 -10.82
N PRO A 21 7.54 -7.85 -10.33
CA PRO A 21 6.97 -7.90 -8.99
C PRO A 21 8.07 -7.58 -7.95
N THR A 22 7.70 -6.88 -6.89
CA THR A 22 8.57 -6.62 -5.74
C THR A 22 9.26 -7.92 -5.30
N PRO A 23 10.59 -7.98 -5.23
CA PRO A 23 11.31 -9.21 -4.90
C PRO A 23 10.86 -9.78 -3.55
N ALA A 24 10.76 -11.10 -3.43
CA ALA A 24 10.30 -11.76 -2.20
C ALA A 24 11.09 -11.34 -0.96
N ARG A 25 12.40 -11.08 -1.11
CA ARG A 25 13.27 -10.58 -0.04
C ARG A 25 12.85 -9.19 0.44
N VAL A 26 12.47 -8.29 -0.46
CA VAL A 26 12.02 -6.94 -0.12
C VAL A 26 10.68 -7.02 0.60
N ARG A 27 9.72 -7.78 0.05
CA ARG A 27 8.41 -7.98 0.69
C ARG A 27 8.53 -8.49 2.12
N GLN A 28 9.30 -9.56 2.31
CA GLN A 28 9.52 -10.15 3.64
C GLN A 28 10.17 -9.16 4.61
N ALA A 29 11.13 -8.38 4.14
CA ALA A 29 11.82 -7.39 4.95
C ALA A 29 10.89 -6.24 5.35
N VAL A 30 10.05 -5.74 4.44
CA VAL A 30 9.03 -4.72 4.74
C VAL A 30 8.06 -5.25 5.77
N MET A 31 7.51 -6.44 5.57
CA MET A 31 6.56 -7.04 6.49
C MET A 31 7.15 -7.32 7.88
N ASN A 32 8.42 -7.72 7.96
CA ASN A 32 9.10 -7.90 9.24
C ASN A 32 9.34 -6.56 9.95
N MET A 33 9.61 -5.50 9.20
CA MET A 33 9.80 -4.15 9.74
C MET A 33 8.51 -3.60 10.36
N LEU A 34 7.35 -4.02 9.84
CA LEU A 34 6.01 -3.62 10.27
C LEU A 34 5.32 -4.67 11.16
N SER A 35 6.04 -5.65 11.67
CA SER A 35 5.44 -6.80 12.36
C SER A 35 4.57 -6.43 13.57
N ALA A 36 4.87 -5.32 14.24
CA ALA A 36 4.07 -4.81 15.36
C ALA A 36 2.84 -4.01 14.90
N ASP A 37 2.89 -3.41 13.71
CA ASP A 37 1.86 -2.50 13.20
C ASP A 37 0.81 -3.22 12.33
N LEU A 38 1.12 -4.42 11.81
CA LEU A 38 0.27 -5.15 10.88
C LEU A 38 -0.98 -5.81 11.51
N PRO A 39 -0.93 -6.37 12.74
CA PRO A 39 -2.12 -7.01 13.31
C PRO A 39 -3.27 -6.02 13.53
N GLY A 40 -4.40 -6.28 12.87
CA GLY A 40 -5.61 -5.45 12.97
C GLY A 40 -5.61 -4.18 12.11
N CYS A 41 -4.49 -3.83 11.46
CA CYS A 41 -4.34 -2.56 10.75
C CYS A 41 -5.24 -2.44 9.51
N SER A 42 -5.44 -1.19 9.11
CA SER A 42 -5.93 -0.79 7.79
C SER A 42 -4.74 -0.51 6.87
N TRP A 43 -4.72 -1.19 5.71
CA TRP A 43 -3.65 -1.15 4.72
C TRP A 43 -4.13 -0.57 3.39
N LEU A 44 -3.41 0.42 2.86
CA LEU A 44 -3.61 0.94 1.50
C LEU A 44 -2.39 0.63 0.64
N ASP A 45 -2.61 -0.04 -0.50
CA ASP A 45 -1.58 -0.42 -1.47
C ASP A 45 -1.75 0.39 -2.76
N LEU A 46 -0.89 1.37 -2.96
CA LEU A 46 -0.89 2.27 -4.14
C LEU A 46 0.06 1.74 -5.21
N CYS A 47 -0.38 1.68 -6.46
CA CYS A 47 0.30 1.00 -7.56
C CYS A 47 0.47 -0.49 -7.26
N CYS A 48 -0.59 -1.15 -6.81
CA CYS A 48 -0.55 -2.47 -6.19
C CYS A 48 -0.11 -3.61 -7.13
N GLY A 49 -0.11 -3.41 -8.43
CA GLY A 49 0.20 -4.44 -9.40
C GLY A 49 -0.68 -5.68 -9.21
N SER A 50 -0.06 -6.83 -8.94
CA SER A 50 -0.77 -8.08 -8.64
C SER A 50 -1.39 -8.15 -7.23
N GLY A 51 -1.24 -7.11 -6.41
CA GLY A 51 -1.70 -7.05 -5.02
C GLY A 51 -0.85 -7.89 -4.05
N VAL A 52 0.38 -8.22 -4.42
CA VAL A 52 1.22 -9.11 -3.60
C VAL A 52 1.58 -8.52 -2.23
N MET A 53 1.82 -7.20 -2.14
CA MET A 53 2.11 -6.53 -0.87
C MET A 53 0.88 -6.53 0.05
N ALA A 54 -0.29 -6.21 -0.50
CA ALA A 54 -1.55 -6.28 0.21
C ALA A 54 -1.86 -7.71 0.70
N CYS A 55 -1.58 -8.74 -0.13
CA CYS A 55 -1.72 -10.14 0.29
C CYS A 55 -0.78 -10.53 1.43
N GLU A 56 0.47 -10.06 1.43
CA GLU A 56 1.41 -10.26 2.54
C GLU A 56 0.91 -9.56 3.83
N ALA A 57 0.33 -8.36 3.72
CA ALA A 57 -0.25 -7.64 4.85
C ALA A 57 -1.44 -8.42 5.45
N ILE A 58 -2.36 -8.94 4.61
CA ILE A 58 -3.47 -9.80 5.06
C ILE A 58 -2.97 -11.03 5.82
N GLN A 59 -1.96 -11.73 5.30
CA GLN A 59 -1.37 -12.89 5.98
C GLN A 59 -0.81 -12.56 7.37
N ARG A 60 -0.47 -11.31 7.61
CA ARG A 60 0.09 -10.81 8.87
C ARG A 60 -0.93 -10.08 9.75
N GLY A 61 -2.21 -10.16 9.39
CA GLY A 61 -3.31 -9.73 10.23
C GLY A 61 -3.95 -8.40 9.87
N ALA A 62 -3.60 -7.76 8.74
CA ALA A 62 -4.33 -6.60 8.25
C ALA A 62 -5.81 -6.94 8.05
N ARG A 63 -6.73 -6.09 8.51
CA ARG A 63 -8.17 -6.36 8.52
C ARG A 63 -8.95 -5.59 7.48
N ARG A 64 -8.56 -4.38 7.18
CA ARG A 64 -9.10 -3.56 6.10
C ARG A 64 -8.01 -3.31 5.07
N VAL A 65 -8.21 -3.74 3.85
CA VAL A 65 -7.20 -3.63 2.79
C VAL A 65 -7.81 -3.03 1.54
N VAL A 66 -7.21 -1.94 1.08
CA VAL A 66 -7.56 -1.31 -0.20
C VAL A 66 -6.34 -1.34 -1.10
N ALA A 67 -6.53 -1.77 -2.34
CA ALA A 67 -5.48 -1.83 -3.35
C ALA A 67 -5.90 -1.04 -4.59
N VAL A 68 -5.02 -0.17 -5.08
CA VAL A 68 -5.31 0.72 -6.20
C VAL A 68 -4.28 0.52 -7.31
N ASP A 69 -4.76 0.30 -8.53
CA ASP A 69 -3.93 0.25 -9.73
C ASP A 69 -4.71 0.78 -10.94
N GLN A 70 -4.04 1.53 -11.82
CA GLN A 70 -4.67 2.03 -13.04
C GLN A 70 -4.82 0.96 -14.11
N ASP A 71 -3.94 -0.04 -14.14
CA ASP A 71 -3.96 -1.10 -15.14
C ASP A 71 -5.09 -2.09 -14.82
N ARG A 72 -5.99 -2.27 -15.80
CA ARG A 72 -7.16 -3.16 -15.68
C ARG A 72 -6.77 -4.62 -15.39
N ARG A 73 -5.68 -5.10 -16.00
CA ARG A 73 -5.24 -6.48 -15.84
C ARG A 73 -4.63 -6.70 -14.47
N MET A 74 -3.85 -5.72 -13.99
CA MET A 74 -3.28 -5.74 -12.64
C MET A 74 -4.40 -5.69 -11.60
N ALA A 75 -5.32 -4.76 -11.69
CA ALA A 75 -6.47 -4.67 -10.78
C ALA A 75 -7.32 -5.96 -10.77
N ALA A 76 -7.55 -6.59 -11.93
CA ALA A 76 -8.25 -7.87 -12.00
C ALA A 76 -7.47 -9.00 -11.31
N THR A 77 -6.15 -9.07 -11.51
CA THR A 77 -5.27 -10.04 -10.85
C THR A 77 -5.24 -9.82 -9.35
N ALA A 78 -5.13 -8.56 -8.91
CA ALA A 78 -5.17 -8.19 -7.49
C ALA A 78 -6.49 -8.63 -6.83
N ARG A 79 -7.65 -8.40 -7.46
CA ARG A 79 -8.95 -8.87 -6.93
C ARG A 79 -8.96 -10.35 -6.66
N GLY A 80 -8.51 -11.18 -7.62
CA GLY A 80 -8.46 -12.62 -7.44
C GLY A 80 -7.52 -13.05 -6.31
N ASN A 81 -6.33 -12.43 -6.25
CA ASN A 81 -5.34 -12.73 -5.23
C ASN A 81 -5.79 -12.31 -3.82
N LEU A 82 -6.33 -11.10 -3.68
CA LEU A 82 -6.80 -10.59 -2.39
C LEU A 82 -7.99 -11.41 -1.87
N ALA A 83 -8.96 -11.72 -2.73
CA ALA A 83 -10.11 -12.55 -2.35
C ALA A 83 -9.67 -13.95 -1.87
N LEU A 84 -8.71 -14.58 -2.56
CA LEU A 84 -8.15 -15.88 -2.17
C LEU A 84 -7.48 -15.83 -0.80
N VAL A 85 -6.73 -14.77 -0.51
CA VAL A 85 -5.97 -14.66 0.75
C VAL A 85 -6.87 -14.22 1.89
N ALA A 86 -7.76 -13.26 1.68
CA ALA A 86 -8.71 -12.77 2.67
C ALA A 86 -9.69 -13.87 3.12
N GLY A 87 -10.24 -14.63 2.19
CA GLY A 87 -11.17 -15.74 2.50
C GLY A 87 -10.55 -16.87 3.31
N ALA A 88 -9.22 -16.93 3.41
CA ALA A 88 -8.51 -17.91 4.24
C ALA A 88 -8.23 -17.41 5.67
N GLN A 89 -8.60 -16.18 6.01
CA GLN A 89 -8.48 -15.64 7.36
C GLN A 89 -9.75 -15.90 8.17
N THR A 90 -9.62 -15.90 9.50
CA THR A 90 -10.76 -16.04 10.41
C THR A 90 -10.69 -14.96 11.49
N PRO A 91 -11.62 -13.97 11.48
CA PRO A 91 -12.58 -13.67 10.41
C PRO A 91 -11.88 -13.19 9.12
N PRO A 92 -12.54 -13.24 7.96
CA PRO A 92 -12.00 -12.75 6.70
C PRO A 92 -11.62 -11.27 6.78
N ALA A 93 -10.55 -10.88 6.08
CA ALA A 93 -10.21 -9.46 5.92
C ALA A 93 -11.18 -8.79 4.94
N ASN A 94 -11.54 -7.54 5.21
CA ASN A 94 -12.30 -6.71 4.28
C ASN A 94 -11.37 -6.18 3.19
N VAL A 95 -11.64 -6.50 1.93
CA VAL A 95 -10.77 -6.16 0.80
C VAL A 95 -11.52 -5.42 -0.31
N THR A 96 -10.94 -4.33 -0.79
CA THR A 96 -11.44 -3.55 -1.93
C THR A 96 -10.32 -3.34 -2.94
N VAL A 97 -10.61 -3.51 -4.22
CA VAL A 97 -9.67 -3.18 -5.31
C VAL A 97 -10.27 -2.12 -6.21
N VAL A 98 -9.58 -0.99 -6.31
CA VAL A 98 -9.97 0.16 -7.13
C VAL A 98 -9.13 0.17 -8.41
N GLN A 99 -9.78 0.23 -9.57
CA GLN A 99 -9.10 0.44 -10.84
C GLN A 99 -9.16 1.91 -11.20
N GLN A 100 -8.12 2.66 -10.88
CA GLN A 100 -8.04 4.10 -11.16
C GLN A 100 -6.59 4.59 -11.11
N ASP A 101 -6.30 5.73 -11.75
CA ASP A 101 -5.07 6.49 -11.52
C ASP A 101 -4.98 6.91 -10.06
N ILE A 102 -3.84 6.66 -9.42
CA ILE A 102 -3.68 6.86 -7.98
C ILE A 102 -3.79 8.32 -7.56
N LEU A 103 -3.25 9.26 -8.35
CA LEU A 103 -3.32 10.69 -8.00
C LEU A 103 -4.74 11.23 -8.15
N ARG A 104 -5.43 10.81 -9.21
CA ARG A 104 -6.83 11.16 -9.41
C ARG A 104 -7.69 10.62 -8.27
N TRP A 105 -7.41 9.40 -7.79
CA TRP A 105 -8.16 8.79 -6.71
C TRP A 105 -7.84 9.44 -5.36
N LEU A 106 -6.57 9.64 -5.03
CA LEU A 106 -6.16 10.28 -3.78
C LEU A 106 -6.68 11.72 -3.63
N ARG A 107 -6.76 12.48 -4.73
CA ARG A 107 -7.30 13.86 -4.71
C ARG A 107 -8.78 13.95 -4.36
N GLN A 108 -9.53 12.86 -4.40
CA GLN A 108 -10.92 12.84 -3.93
C GLN A 108 -11.02 12.94 -2.41
N GLY A 109 -9.95 12.60 -1.69
CA GLY A 109 -9.95 12.48 -0.24
C GLY A 109 -10.61 11.19 0.26
N VAL A 110 -10.26 10.78 1.45
CA VAL A 110 -10.74 9.52 2.04
C VAL A 110 -12.25 9.52 2.24
N SER A 111 -12.85 10.67 2.57
CA SER A 111 -14.29 10.80 2.82
C SER A 111 -15.16 10.73 1.57
N ALA A 112 -14.59 10.96 0.37
CA ALA A 112 -15.34 10.99 -0.89
C ALA A 112 -14.98 9.83 -1.84
N CYS A 113 -14.11 8.92 -1.42
CA CYS A 113 -13.58 7.85 -2.29
C CYS A 113 -14.51 6.64 -2.49
N GLY A 114 -15.72 6.66 -1.89
CA GLY A 114 -16.70 5.57 -2.04
C GLY A 114 -16.38 4.29 -1.27
N LEU A 115 -15.49 4.34 -0.30
CA LEU A 115 -15.14 3.19 0.55
C LEU A 115 -16.12 2.97 1.71
N GLU A 116 -17.16 3.81 1.83
CA GLU A 116 -18.15 3.77 2.93
C GLU A 116 -18.88 2.43 3.03
N ALA A 117 -19.22 1.83 1.88
CA ALA A 117 -19.90 0.54 1.83
C ALA A 117 -19.05 -0.64 2.37
N ALA A 118 -17.77 -0.42 2.63
CA ALA A 118 -16.84 -1.42 3.15
C ALA A 118 -16.62 -1.32 4.67
N LEU A 119 -17.39 -0.46 5.37
CA LEU A 119 -17.28 -0.29 6.82
C LEU A 119 -18.33 -1.12 7.54
N GLU A 120 -18.00 -1.60 8.74
CA GLU A 120 -18.98 -2.12 9.69
C GLU A 120 -19.89 -0.97 10.17
N GLU A 121 -21.15 -1.28 10.50
CA GLU A 121 -22.12 -0.29 10.98
C GLU A 121 -21.55 0.51 12.18
N GLY A 122 -21.46 1.84 12.01
CA GLY A 122 -20.95 2.73 13.05
C GLY A 122 -19.46 3.04 13.00
N ALA A 123 -18.69 2.45 12.08
CA ALA A 123 -17.29 2.80 11.88
C ALA A 123 -17.18 4.09 11.05
N SER A 124 -16.44 5.08 11.55
CA SER A 124 -16.07 6.28 10.79
C SER A 124 -15.09 5.91 9.67
N LEU A 125 -15.20 6.56 8.52
CA LEU A 125 -14.15 6.57 7.48
C LEU A 125 -12.90 7.26 8.04
N ALA A 126 -12.14 6.49 8.80
CA ALA A 126 -10.80 6.85 9.19
C ALA A 126 -9.86 6.63 8.00
N GLY A 127 -8.73 7.29 7.98
CA GLY A 127 -7.63 7.01 7.05
C GLY A 127 -7.11 5.58 7.19
N PHE A 128 -5.88 5.38 6.77
CA PHE A 128 -5.18 4.09 6.87
C PHE A 128 -4.05 4.18 7.88
N ASP A 129 -3.80 3.07 8.58
CA ASP A 129 -2.67 2.97 9.51
C ASP A 129 -1.36 2.82 8.75
N LEU A 130 -1.40 2.08 7.65
CA LEU A 130 -0.26 1.82 6.79
C LEU A 130 -0.62 2.06 5.32
N ILE A 131 0.16 2.90 4.66
CA ILE A 131 0.08 3.14 3.22
C ILE A 131 1.38 2.68 2.58
N TYR A 132 1.30 1.83 1.57
CA TYR A 132 2.45 1.40 0.77
C TYR A 132 2.32 1.93 -0.66
N ALA A 133 3.39 2.47 -1.22
CA ALA A 133 3.42 2.97 -2.58
C ALA A 133 4.71 2.57 -3.30
N ASP A 134 4.56 1.90 -4.44
CA ASP A 134 5.65 1.50 -5.36
C ASP A 134 5.36 2.00 -6.78
N PRO A 135 5.33 3.34 -6.98
CA PRO A 135 5.10 3.90 -8.31
C PRO A 135 6.31 3.63 -9.23
N PRO A 136 6.13 3.64 -10.56
CA PRO A 136 7.24 3.54 -11.50
C PRO A 136 8.32 4.58 -11.18
N TYR A 137 9.57 4.15 -11.01
CA TYR A 137 10.67 4.99 -10.48
C TYR A 137 10.90 6.29 -11.25
N ALA A 138 10.69 6.29 -12.55
CA ALA A 138 10.87 7.48 -13.39
C ALA A 138 9.63 8.41 -13.42
N SER A 139 8.57 8.11 -12.68
CA SER A 139 7.29 8.83 -12.78
C SER A 139 7.27 10.21 -12.14
N GLY A 140 8.20 10.50 -11.20
CA GLY A 140 8.18 11.75 -10.43
C GLY A 140 6.96 11.91 -9.51
N LEU A 141 6.22 10.85 -9.22
CA LEU A 141 4.95 10.88 -8.49
C LEU A 141 5.09 11.03 -6.98
N TYR A 142 6.28 10.79 -6.41
CA TYR A 142 6.47 10.73 -4.96
C TYR A 142 6.02 11.99 -4.20
N PRO A 143 6.42 13.23 -4.60
CA PRO A 143 5.96 14.43 -3.93
C PRO A 143 4.43 14.58 -4.01
N GLN A 144 3.84 14.32 -5.19
CA GLN A 144 2.40 14.43 -5.41
C GLN A 144 1.60 13.41 -4.61
N ILE A 145 2.13 12.20 -4.42
CA ILE A 145 1.53 11.17 -3.54
C ILE A 145 1.53 11.68 -2.10
N CYS A 146 2.66 12.17 -1.61
CA CYS A 146 2.77 12.71 -0.25
C CYS A 146 1.78 13.85 -0.01
N GLU A 147 1.72 14.83 -0.91
CA GLU A 147 0.78 15.96 -0.84
C GLU A 147 -0.69 15.50 -0.86
N ALA A 148 -1.04 14.57 -1.75
CA ALA A 148 -2.39 14.06 -1.87
C ALA A 148 -2.81 13.23 -0.64
N ILE A 149 -1.89 12.49 -0.03
CA ILE A 149 -2.15 11.74 1.21
C ILE A 149 -2.45 12.70 2.37
N THR A 150 -1.62 13.74 2.55
CA THR A 150 -1.84 14.73 3.61
C THR A 150 -3.13 15.50 3.38
N GLY A 151 -3.30 16.07 2.18
CA GLY A 151 -4.47 16.90 1.85
C GLY A 151 -5.79 16.13 1.82
N GLY A 152 -5.77 14.83 1.57
CA GLY A 152 -6.95 13.98 1.49
C GLY A 152 -7.32 13.24 2.78
N GLY A 153 -6.58 13.40 3.87
CA GLY A 153 -6.85 12.72 5.15
C GLY A 153 -6.68 11.21 5.07
N TRP A 154 -5.78 10.73 4.21
CA TRP A 154 -5.61 9.30 3.95
C TRP A 154 -4.89 8.54 5.06
N LEU A 155 -4.13 9.21 5.92
CA LEU A 155 -3.34 8.60 6.98
C LEU A 155 -3.97 8.87 8.35
N ASN A 156 -4.13 7.81 9.14
CA ASN A 156 -4.57 7.92 10.53
C ASN A 156 -3.49 8.62 11.39
N ALA A 157 -3.89 9.16 12.52
CA ALA A 157 -2.94 9.66 13.52
C ALA A 157 -1.94 8.55 13.90
N GLY A 158 -0.65 8.85 13.82
CA GLY A 158 0.43 7.87 14.05
C GLY A 158 0.70 6.92 12.89
N GLY A 159 -0.08 6.97 11.81
CA GLY A 159 0.08 6.12 10.63
C GLY A 159 1.40 6.35 9.89
N LEU A 160 1.73 5.41 9.01
CA LEU A 160 3.00 5.36 8.27
C LEU A 160 2.78 5.28 6.76
N LEU A 161 3.53 6.08 6.01
CA LEU A 161 3.68 5.92 4.56
C LEU A 161 5.00 5.23 4.24
N LEU A 162 4.94 4.13 3.50
CA LEU A 162 6.10 3.43 2.98
C LEU A 162 6.23 3.70 1.48
N LEU A 163 7.34 4.29 1.06
CA LEU A 163 7.67 4.52 -0.35
C LEU A 163 8.79 3.59 -0.77
N GLU A 164 8.55 2.75 -1.78
CA GLU A 164 9.62 2.04 -2.47
C GLU A 164 10.13 2.89 -3.64
N CYS A 165 11.44 3.04 -3.72
CA CYS A 165 12.10 3.83 -4.76
C CYS A 165 13.42 3.19 -5.21
N ALA A 166 13.96 3.64 -6.34
CA ALA A 166 15.29 3.24 -6.77
C ALA A 166 16.36 3.75 -5.79
N SER A 167 17.29 2.86 -5.36
CA SER A 167 18.37 3.25 -4.43
C SER A 167 19.32 4.31 -5.02
N ALA A 168 19.44 4.36 -6.35
CA ALA A 168 20.29 5.33 -7.05
C ALA A 168 19.63 6.71 -7.17
N GLN A 169 18.31 6.80 -7.03
CA GLN A 169 17.55 8.03 -7.24
C GLN A 169 16.42 8.13 -6.22
N LYS A 170 16.78 8.51 -4.99
CA LYS A 170 15.80 8.77 -3.95
C LYS A 170 14.99 10.01 -4.28
N PRO A 171 13.67 10.00 -4.05
CA PRO A 171 12.84 11.17 -4.27
C PRO A 171 13.15 12.28 -3.25
N ALA A 172 13.07 13.53 -3.69
CA ALA A 172 12.92 14.64 -2.76
C ALA A 172 11.53 14.57 -2.13
N LEU A 173 11.46 14.68 -0.82
CA LEU A 173 10.18 14.71 -0.09
C LEU A 173 9.68 16.16 -0.01
N PRO A 174 8.38 16.40 -0.14
CA PRO A 174 7.81 17.72 0.09
C PRO A 174 7.91 18.10 1.58
N PRO A 175 7.82 19.40 1.91
CA PRO A 175 7.66 19.84 3.30
C PRO A 175 6.50 19.12 3.99
N GLY A 176 6.57 18.97 5.31
CA GLY A 176 5.55 18.28 6.09
C GLY A 176 5.73 16.76 6.19
N TRP A 177 6.86 16.21 5.71
CA TRP A 177 7.18 14.79 5.84
C TRP A 177 8.57 14.56 6.41
N SER A 178 8.70 13.57 7.29
CA SER A 178 9.97 13.14 7.87
C SER A 178 10.24 11.66 7.59
N VAL A 179 11.51 11.32 7.34
CA VAL A 179 11.97 9.93 7.21
C VAL A 179 12.22 9.37 8.60
N VAL A 180 11.38 8.42 9.02
CA VAL A 180 11.55 7.72 10.33
C VAL A 180 12.53 6.57 10.20
N LYS A 181 12.55 5.94 9.02
CA LYS A 181 13.42 4.79 8.76
C LYS A 181 13.68 4.65 7.27
N GLU A 182 14.91 4.28 6.94
CA GLU A 182 15.32 3.95 5.57
C GLU A 182 15.97 2.57 5.56
N ARG A 183 15.64 1.75 4.57
CA ARG A 183 16.26 0.45 4.37
C ARG A 183 16.51 0.19 2.89
N ARG A 184 17.76 -0.16 2.57
CA ARG A 184 18.20 -0.48 1.21
C ARG A 184 18.20 -1.99 0.97
N TYR A 185 17.65 -2.41 -0.16
CA TYR A 185 17.56 -3.81 -0.59
C TYR A 185 18.05 -3.93 -2.04
N GLY A 186 19.36 -3.95 -2.22
CA GLY A 186 19.98 -3.96 -3.56
C GLY A 186 19.69 -2.66 -4.32
N THR A 187 18.93 -2.74 -5.39
CA THR A 187 18.55 -1.60 -6.23
C THR A 187 17.30 -0.85 -5.75
N SER A 188 16.57 -1.39 -4.77
CA SER A 188 15.40 -0.75 -4.16
C SER A 188 15.73 -0.21 -2.77
N THR A 189 15.13 0.92 -2.42
CA THR A 189 15.12 1.48 -1.07
C THR A 189 13.70 1.68 -0.62
N VAL A 190 13.38 1.31 0.60
CA VAL A 190 12.10 1.60 1.25
C VAL A 190 12.32 2.70 2.27
N LEU A 191 11.58 3.79 2.10
CA LEU A 191 11.50 4.91 3.03
C LEU A 191 10.22 4.76 3.84
N MET A 192 10.34 4.79 5.15
CA MET A 192 9.21 4.86 6.09
C MET A 192 9.07 6.31 6.54
N LEU A 193 7.92 6.89 6.27
CA LEU A 193 7.65 8.31 6.44
C LEU A 193 6.51 8.54 7.43
N LYS A 194 6.61 9.66 8.14
CA LYS A 194 5.49 10.24 8.92
C LYS A 194 5.27 11.68 8.51
N PRO A 195 4.01 12.18 8.56
CA PRO A 195 3.79 13.61 8.57
C PRO A 195 4.55 14.25 9.75
N THR A 196 5.19 15.38 9.52
CA THR A 196 5.69 16.20 10.62
C THR A 196 4.49 16.88 11.27
N GLU A 197 4.40 16.82 12.58
CA GLU A 197 3.42 17.62 13.32
C GLU A 197 3.70 19.10 13.01
N ASP A 198 2.66 19.83 12.64
CA ASP A 198 2.78 21.27 12.43
C ASP A 198 3.14 21.90 13.80
N PRO A 199 4.22 22.70 13.94
CA PRO A 199 4.60 23.25 15.21
C PRO A 199 3.60 24.34 15.70
N THR A 200 2.41 24.43 15.09
CA THR A 200 1.41 25.46 15.32
C THR A 200 0.05 24.88 15.77
N THR A 201 0.07 23.95 16.73
CA THR A 201 -1.17 23.58 17.45
C THR A 201 -0.90 23.53 18.94
#